data_403a4130b0f5c9feb607f58d11530f36
#
_entry.id   403a4130b0f5c9feb607f58d11530f36
#
_cell.length_a   1.000
_cell.length_b   1.000
_cell.length_c   1.000
_cell.angle_alpha   90.00
_cell.angle_beta   90.00
_cell.angle_gamma   90.00
#
_symmetry.space_group_name_H-M   'P 1'
#
loop_
_entity.id
_entity.type
_entity.pdbx_description
1 polymer ?
#
loop_
_entity_poly.entity_id
_entity_poly.type
_entity_poly.pdbx_seq_one_letter_code
_entity_poly.pdbx_strand_id
1 'polypeptide(L)'
;MRWRHAWWFALCCAPMAHAISLEDVVARLDADAAGGKPLVAHVVVALCDNEFQGIVPVSAKLGDGDAPQSNLYWGAMYGVRSYFRKLPGWQSMAIAPSGDPRVLDRVLFKRELTRGARTTQVLLLAEAWRGRNIADAIRHFLEMNRGEHPERLHAGELEFEAGSAAHVIVYVGHNGLMDFSAPSLPPIRSAPRSHASVVLACMSESYFTPLLDKDSLPLITTSGLMAPEAYSLAALLDAWFSGGDGAQARLAAARAYAKYQRTSENAARRLFVTHAGRAP
;
A
#
# COMPACT_ATOMS: atom_id res chain seq x y z
N MET A 1 -20.40 -64.46 14.70
CA MET A 1 -19.25 -63.54 14.46
C MET A 1 -19.81 -62.24 13.89
N ARG A 2 -19.85 -61.17 14.69
CA ARG A 2 -20.35 -59.84 14.24
C ARG A 2 -19.17 -58.88 14.20
N TRP A 3 -18.80 -58.42 13.01
CA TRP A 3 -17.74 -57.44 12.80
C TRP A 3 -18.34 -56.03 13.01
N ARG A 4 -17.80 -55.31 14.00
CA ARG A 4 -18.12 -53.91 14.27
C ARG A 4 -17.07 -53.05 13.53
N HIS A 5 -17.51 -52.38 12.45
CA HIS A 5 -16.70 -51.36 11.77
C HIS A 5 -16.70 -50.08 12.63
N ALA A 6 -15.54 -49.77 13.20
CA ALA A 6 -15.33 -48.50 13.88
C ALA A 6 -14.94 -47.45 12.78
N TRP A 7 -15.83 -46.51 12.58
CA TRP A 7 -15.56 -45.32 11.73
C TRP A 7 -14.78 -44.31 12.57
N TRP A 8 -13.52 -44.09 12.21
CA TRP A 8 -12.71 -43.02 12.74
C TRP A 8 -13.04 -41.75 11.96
N PHE A 9 -13.79 -40.82 12.55
CA PHE A 9 -13.92 -39.47 12.03
C PHE A 9 -12.61 -38.73 12.38
N ALA A 10 -11.74 -38.55 11.40
CA ALA A 10 -10.66 -37.59 11.48
C ALA A 10 -11.27 -36.20 11.47
N LEU A 11 -11.31 -35.55 12.63
CA LEU A 11 -11.64 -34.12 12.74
C LEU A 11 -10.50 -33.35 12.05
N CYS A 12 -10.73 -32.94 10.80
CA CYS A 12 -9.85 -32.00 10.10
C CYS A 12 -10.06 -30.63 10.76
N CYS A 13 -9.26 -30.32 11.79
CA CYS A 13 -9.15 -28.94 12.29
C CYS A 13 -8.49 -28.12 11.20
N ALA A 14 -9.29 -27.47 10.34
CA ALA A 14 -8.78 -26.40 9.50
C ALA A 14 -8.21 -25.31 10.45
N PRO A 15 -6.98 -24.84 10.24
CA PRO A 15 -6.44 -23.74 11.01
C PRO A 15 -7.37 -22.53 10.83
N MET A 16 -7.91 -22.00 11.92
CA MET A 16 -8.61 -20.72 11.86
C MET A 16 -7.59 -19.68 11.43
N ALA A 17 -7.84 -19.07 10.27
CA ALA A 17 -7.03 -17.95 9.80
C ALA A 17 -7.16 -16.82 10.84
N HIS A 18 -6.10 -16.56 11.59
CA HIS A 18 -6.03 -15.42 12.49
C HIS A 18 -5.84 -14.15 11.65
N ALA A 19 -6.55 -13.09 12.03
CA ALA A 19 -6.30 -11.77 11.45
C ALA A 19 -4.83 -11.38 11.69
N ILE A 20 -4.21 -10.74 10.72
CA ILE A 20 -2.80 -10.28 10.80
C ILE A 20 -2.69 -9.24 11.91
N SER A 21 -1.88 -9.52 12.92
CA SER A 21 -1.66 -8.62 14.07
C SER A 21 -0.55 -7.60 13.83
N LEU A 22 -0.53 -6.54 14.63
CA LEU A 22 0.58 -5.57 14.64
C LEU A 22 1.90 -6.27 14.99
N GLU A 23 1.88 -7.16 15.96
CA GLU A 23 3.06 -7.92 16.43
C GLU A 23 3.64 -8.77 15.30
N ASP A 24 2.81 -9.45 14.50
CA ASP A 24 3.26 -10.26 13.37
C ASP A 24 3.93 -9.41 12.29
N VAL A 25 3.35 -8.24 11.98
CA VAL A 25 3.93 -7.31 10.98
C VAL A 25 5.26 -6.75 11.46
N VAL A 26 5.34 -6.29 12.71
CA VAL A 26 6.59 -5.76 13.29
C VAL A 26 7.65 -6.84 13.40
N ALA A 27 7.31 -8.05 13.86
CA ALA A 27 8.23 -9.17 13.96
C ALA A 27 8.83 -9.54 12.58
N ARG A 28 8.02 -9.53 11.51
CA ARG A 28 8.52 -9.75 10.16
C ARG A 28 9.46 -8.64 9.71
N LEU A 29 9.11 -7.36 9.92
CA LEU A 29 9.97 -6.21 9.58
C LEU A 29 11.33 -6.32 10.29
N ASP A 30 11.33 -6.65 11.59
CA ASP A 30 12.55 -6.76 12.38
C ASP A 30 13.40 -7.97 11.96
N ALA A 31 12.78 -9.11 11.66
CA ALA A 31 13.47 -10.31 11.20
C ALA A 31 14.12 -10.10 9.83
N ASP A 32 13.41 -9.51 8.86
CA ASP A 32 13.93 -9.27 7.52
C ASP A 32 15.02 -8.19 7.54
N ALA A 33 14.86 -7.11 8.32
CA ALA A 33 15.91 -6.10 8.53
C ALA A 33 17.15 -6.72 9.21
N ALA A 34 16.97 -7.59 10.21
CA ALA A 34 18.06 -8.29 10.89
C ALA A 34 18.79 -9.26 9.96
N GLY A 35 18.08 -9.88 9.03
CA GLY A 35 18.61 -10.75 7.99
C GLY A 35 19.27 -10.00 6.81
N GLY A 36 19.31 -8.65 6.84
CA GLY A 36 19.90 -7.83 5.77
C GLY A 36 19.03 -7.73 4.52
N LYS A 37 17.77 -8.18 4.58
CA LYS A 37 16.82 -8.03 3.47
C LYS A 37 16.29 -6.60 3.41
N PRO A 38 16.04 -6.04 2.22
CA PRO A 38 15.42 -4.73 2.11
C PRO A 38 13.96 -4.77 2.59
N LEU A 39 13.51 -3.69 3.25
CA LEU A 39 12.12 -3.48 3.56
C LEU A 39 11.43 -2.85 2.35
N VAL A 40 10.31 -3.41 1.90
CA VAL A 40 9.69 -3.05 0.62
C VAL A 40 8.29 -2.48 0.84
N ALA A 41 8.04 -1.30 0.25
CA ALA A 41 6.70 -0.78 0.00
C ALA A 41 6.36 -0.96 -1.48
N HIS A 42 5.19 -1.56 -1.79
CA HIS A 42 4.65 -1.63 -3.15
C HIS A 42 3.44 -0.69 -3.26
N VAL A 43 3.51 0.26 -4.19
CA VAL A 43 2.53 1.35 -4.34
C VAL A 43 1.79 1.23 -5.66
N VAL A 44 0.50 0.98 -5.58
CA VAL A 44 -0.44 1.02 -6.71
C VAL A 44 -1.00 2.44 -6.81
N VAL A 45 -0.71 3.15 -7.89
CA VAL A 45 -1.22 4.50 -8.14
C VAL A 45 -2.24 4.45 -9.27
N ALA A 46 -3.53 4.62 -8.97
CA ALA A 46 -4.53 4.84 -10.00
C ALA A 46 -4.44 6.29 -10.48
N LEU A 47 -4.00 6.50 -11.73
CA LEU A 47 -3.84 7.85 -12.28
C LEU A 47 -5.16 8.62 -12.23
N CYS A 48 -5.08 9.90 -11.87
CA CYS A 48 -6.22 10.82 -11.89
C CYS A 48 -6.80 10.90 -13.31
N ASP A 49 -8.10 10.74 -13.46
CA ASP A 49 -8.77 10.71 -14.75
C ASP A 49 -10.09 11.48 -14.71
N ASN A 50 -10.13 12.60 -15.42
CA ASN A 50 -11.32 13.47 -15.47
C ASN A 50 -12.49 12.84 -16.21
N GLU A 51 -12.26 11.84 -17.04
CA GLU A 51 -13.27 11.23 -17.90
C GLU A 51 -13.88 9.97 -17.27
N PHE A 52 -13.06 9.17 -16.61
CA PHE A 52 -13.44 7.82 -16.16
C PHE A 52 -13.57 7.66 -14.64
N GLN A 53 -13.44 8.75 -13.87
CA GLN A 53 -13.54 8.72 -12.40
C GLN A 53 -14.50 9.80 -11.92
N GLY A 54 -15.27 9.52 -10.86
CA GLY A 54 -16.24 10.44 -10.23
C GLY A 54 -15.58 11.56 -9.42
N ILE A 55 -14.49 12.13 -9.89
CA ILE A 55 -13.73 13.19 -9.23
C ILE A 55 -14.26 14.58 -9.59
N VAL A 56 -13.97 15.57 -8.76
CA VAL A 56 -14.05 16.97 -9.19
C VAL A 56 -12.96 17.17 -10.23
N PRO A 57 -13.32 17.59 -11.48
CA PRO A 57 -12.33 17.70 -12.55
C PRO A 57 -11.19 18.66 -12.21
N VAL A 58 -9.98 18.24 -12.48
CA VAL A 58 -8.75 19.04 -12.42
C VAL A 58 -8.41 19.55 -13.81
N SER A 59 -7.34 20.37 -13.96
CA SER A 59 -6.90 20.77 -15.32
C SER A 59 -6.67 19.55 -16.21
N ALA A 60 -6.98 19.63 -17.49
CA ALA A 60 -6.90 18.51 -18.43
C ALA A 60 -5.56 17.78 -18.37
N LYS A 61 -4.45 18.53 -18.25
CA LYS A 61 -3.10 17.97 -18.15
C LYS A 61 -2.88 17.13 -16.87
N LEU A 62 -3.49 17.50 -15.74
CA LEU A 62 -3.36 16.79 -14.48
C LEU A 62 -4.30 15.58 -14.40
N GLY A 63 -5.46 15.67 -15.04
CA GLY A 63 -6.51 14.66 -15.05
C GLY A 63 -6.54 13.80 -16.32
N ASP A 64 -5.42 13.70 -17.04
CA ASP A 64 -5.25 12.76 -18.13
C ASP A 64 -4.75 11.43 -17.59
N GLY A 65 -5.65 10.44 -17.54
CA GLY A 65 -5.36 9.10 -17.02
C GLY A 65 -4.45 8.25 -17.94
N ASP A 66 -4.11 8.74 -19.13
CA ASP A 66 -3.19 8.11 -20.08
C ASP A 66 -1.81 8.79 -20.14
N ALA A 67 -1.61 9.92 -19.43
CA ALA A 67 -0.38 10.71 -19.45
C ALA A 67 0.34 10.73 -18.08
N PRO A 68 1.03 9.64 -17.69
CA PRO A 68 1.66 9.54 -16.37
C PRO A 68 2.66 10.67 -16.09
N GLN A 69 3.35 11.21 -17.11
CA GLN A 69 4.37 12.25 -16.93
C GLN A 69 3.83 13.56 -16.37
N SER A 70 2.56 13.87 -16.60
CA SER A 70 1.90 15.10 -16.12
C SER A 70 0.80 14.86 -15.11
N ASN A 71 0.40 13.61 -14.92
CA ASN A 71 -0.73 13.25 -14.07
C ASN A 71 -0.57 13.70 -12.61
N LEU A 72 -1.67 14.12 -12.00
CA LEU A 72 -1.73 14.67 -10.64
C LEU A 72 -1.05 13.75 -9.61
N TYR A 73 -1.36 12.45 -9.63
CA TYR A 73 -0.89 11.51 -8.62
C TYR A 73 0.48 10.88 -8.94
N TRP A 74 1.03 11.14 -10.14
CA TRP A 74 2.27 10.51 -10.58
C TRP A 74 3.38 11.49 -10.96
N GLY A 75 3.20 12.20 -12.08
CA GLY A 75 4.22 13.05 -12.68
C GLY A 75 4.18 14.51 -12.28
N ALA A 76 3.08 14.99 -11.71
CA ALA A 76 2.97 16.34 -11.13
C ALA A 76 3.91 16.49 -9.91
N MET A 77 4.08 17.73 -9.46
CA MET A 77 5.06 18.08 -8.42
C MET A 77 4.99 17.19 -7.17
N TYR A 78 3.79 16.86 -6.70
CA TYR A 78 3.54 16.05 -5.51
C TYR A 78 3.03 14.65 -5.82
N GLY A 79 3.03 14.25 -7.09
CA GLY A 79 2.77 12.88 -7.50
C GLY A 79 3.92 11.96 -7.10
N VAL A 80 3.62 10.68 -6.94
CA VAL A 80 4.54 9.69 -6.34
C VAL A 80 5.90 9.67 -7.03
N ARG A 81 5.94 9.55 -8.36
CA ARG A 81 7.21 9.51 -9.10
C ARG A 81 8.03 10.78 -8.91
N SER A 82 7.41 11.95 -9.11
CA SER A 82 8.13 13.23 -9.09
C SER A 82 8.57 13.64 -7.70
N TYR A 83 7.76 13.34 -6.70
CA TYR A 83 8.08 13.67 -5.30
C TYR A 83 9.26 12.84 -4.80
N PHE A 84 9.18 11.50 -4.90
CA PHE A 84 10.26 10.62 -4.42
C PHE A 84 11.57 10.84 -5.17
N ARG A 85 11.52 11.14 -6.48
CA ARG A 85 12.73 11.46 -7.26
C ARG A 85 13.48 12.70 -6.74
N LYS A 86 12.78 13.64 -6.10
CA LYS A 86 13.36 14.89 -5.57
C LYS A 86 13.60 14.85 -4.06
N LEU A 87 13.06 13.85 -3.39
CA LEU A 87 13.12 13.76 -1.93
C LEU A 87 14.55 13.36 -1.50
N PRO A 88 15.22 14.18 -0.65
CA PRO A 88 16.56 13.85 -0.18
C PRO A 88 16.63 12.47 0.47
N GLY A 89 17.72 11.75 0.23
CA GLY A 89 17.95 10.40 0.74
C GLY A 89 17.34 9.29 -0.10
N TRP A 90 16.44 9.57 -1.03
CA TRP A 90 15.93 8.60 -1.99
C TRP A 90 16.72 8.65 -3.31
N GLN A 91 17.02 7.50 -3.86
CA GLN A 91 17.75 7.31 -5.12
C GLN A 91 16.91 6.49 -6.08
N SER A 92 16.77 6.95 -7.33
CA SER A 92 16.12 6.18 -8.38
C SER A 92 17.00 5.00 -8.79
N MET A 93 16.41 3.83 -8.96
CA MET A 93 17.04 2.64 -9.50
C MET A 93 16.35 2.23 -10.81
N ALA A 94 17.11 1.63 -11.71
CA ALA A 94 16.53 1.02 -12.90
C ALA A 94 15.71 -0.23 -12.51
N ILE A 95 14.51 -0.33 -13.08
CA ILE A 95 13.61 -1.48 -12.92
C ILE A 95 12.96 -1.80 -14.25
N ALA A 96 12.72 -3.07 -14.53
CA ALA A 96 11.98 -3.47 -15.72
C ALA A 96 10.53 -2.95 -15.67
N PRO A 97 9.95 -2.56 -16.82
CA PRO A 97 8.53 -2.25 -16.90
C PRO A 97 7.67 -3.38 -16.35
N SER A 98 6.46 -3.07 -15.89
CA SER A 98 5.45 -4.09 -15.62
C SER A 98 5.09 -4.81 -16.92
N GLY A 99 4.85 -6.12 -16.85
CA GLY A 99 4.32 -6.85 -18.01
C GLY A 99 2.83 -6.58 -18.27
N ASP A 100 2.15 -5.84 -17.39
CA ASP A 100 0.74 -5.53 -17.51
C ASP A 100 0.53 -4.25 -18.36
N PRO A 101 -0.21 -4.31 -19.48
CA PRO A 101 -0.44 -3.15 -20.36
C PRO A 101 -1.28 -2.04 -19.71
N ARG A 102 -1.92 -2.30 -18.56
CA ARG A 102 -2.66 -1.30 -17.78
C ARG A 102 -1.74 -0.45 -16.92
N VAL A 103 -0.49 -0.88 -16.69
CA VAL A 103 0.55 -0.14 -15.97
C VAL A 103 1.38 0.66 -16.97
N LEU A 104 1.25 1.97 -16.94
CA LEU A 104 1.86 2.89 -17.92
C LEU A 104 3.30 3.29 -17.56
N ASP A 105 3.65 3.22 -16.29
CA ASP A 105 5.01 3.54 -15.79
C ASP A 105 5.27 2.76 -14.49
N ARG A 106 6.52 2.40 -14.28
CA ARG A 106 6.99 1.69 -13.08
C ARG A 106 8.31 2.30 -12.64
N VAL A 107 8.42 2.61 -11.36
CA VAL A 107 9.64 3.19 -10.79
C VAL A 107 10.04 2.46 -9.52
N LEU A 108 11.35 2.43 -9.29
CA LEU A 108 11.93 1.92 -8.06
C LEU A 108 12.80 3.00 -7.42
N PHE A 109 12.58 3.24 -6.14
CA PHE A 109 13.41 4.11 -5.33
C PHE A 109 14.02 3.31 -4.16
N LYS A 110 15.26 3.66 -3.81
CA LYS A 110 16.00 3.09 -2.68
C LYS A 110 16.38 4.18 -1.69
N ARG A 111 16.33 3.83 -0.41
CA ARG A 111 16.81 4.67 0.69
C ARG A 111 17.42 3.80 1.78
N GLU A 112 18.36 4.33 2.53
CA GLU A 112 18.83 3.77 3.78
C GLU A 112 18.17 4.49 4.95
N LEU A 113 17.68 3.71 5.92
CA LEU A 113 17.10 4.20 7.16
C LEU A 113 17.77 3.53 8.35
N THR A 114 17.74 4.22 9.49
CA THR A 114 18.08 3.61 10.77
C THR A 114 16.83 3.00 11.39
N ARG A 115 16.88 1.68 11.68
CA ARG A 115 15.86 0.96 12.43
C ARG A 115 16.49 0.34 13.68
N GLY A 116 16.17 0.86 14.85
CA GLY A 116 16.91 0.53 16.08
C GLY A 116 18.38 0.93 15.96
N ALA A 117 19.30 -0.01 16.17
CA ALA A 117 20.75 0.21 16.05
C ALA A 117 21.30 -0.15 14.65
N ARG A 118 20.45 -0.44 13.66
CA ARG A 118 20.87 -0.97 12.35
C ARG A 118 20.51 -0.03 11.21
N THR A 119 21.37 0.02 10.21
CA THR A 119 21.05 0.60 8.90
C THR A 119 20.34 -0.46 8.07
N THR A 120 19.19 -0.11 7.53
CA THR A 120 18.33 -0.98 6.73
C THR A 120 18.02 -0.32 5.41
N GLN A 121 18.05 -1.08 4.32
CA GLN A 121 17.60 -0.60 3.02
C GLN A 121 16.08 -0.63 2.96
N VAL A 122 15.50 0.45 2.43
CA VAL A 122 14.09 0.55 2.10
C VAL A 122 13.94 0.74 0.61
N LEU A 123 13.06 -0.05 0.01
CA LEU A 123 12.69 0.04 -1.39
C LEU A 123 11.24 0.50 -1.50
N LEU A 124 10.99 1.40 -2.43
CA LEU A 124 9.65 1.79 -2.85
C LEU A 124 9.50 1.46 -4.33
N LEU A 125 8.76 0.41 -4.63
CA LEU A 125 8.29 0.07 -5.97
C LEU A 125 6.94 0.75 -6.17
N ALA A 126 6.78 1.53 -7.23
CA ALA A 126 5.51 2.18 -7.52
C ALA A 126 5.11 1.98 -8.98
N GLU A 127 3.81 1.80 -9.20
CA GLU A 127 3.21 1.54 -10.50
C GLU A 127 2.09 2.53 -10.80
N ALA A 128 2.16 3.16 -11.99
CA ALA A 128 1.14 4.06 -12.51
C ALA A 128 0.11 3.27 -13.32
N TRP A 129 -1.01 2.97 -12.73
CA TRP A 129 -2.13 2.32 -13.40
C TRP A 129 -2.93 3.35 -14.21
N ARG A 130 -3.25 3.00 -15.44
CA ARG A 130 -4.07 3.81 -16.34
C ARG A 130 -5.37 4.25 -15.66
N GLY A 131 -5.76 5.52 -15.77
CA GLY A 131 -6.89 6.09 -15.02
C GLY A 131 -8.22 5.37 -15.24
N ARG A 132 -8.54 5.02 -16.50
CA ARG A 132 -9.75 4.25 -16.84
C ARG A 132 -9.78 2.83 -16.27
N ASN A 133 -8.64 2.30 -15.88
CA ASN A 133 -8.50 0.98 -15.27
C ASN A 133 -8.49 1.03 -13.73
N ILE A 134 -9.05 2.05 -13.12
CA ILE A 134 -9.11 2.19 -11.65
C ILE A 134 -9.74 0.98 -10.96
N ALA A 135 -10.75 0.35 -11.53
CA ALA A 135 -11.37 -0.85 -10.98
C ALA A 135 -10.40 -2.04 -10.95
N ASP A 136 -9.56 -2.17 -11.98
CA ASP A 136 -8.50 -3.19 -12.03
C ASP A 136 -7.38 -2.87 -11.04
N ALA A 137 -6.99 -1.60 -10.90
CA ALA A 137 -5.98 -1.16 -9.93
C ALA A 137 -6.42 -1.46 -8.48
N ILE A 138 -7.68 -1.17 -8.14
CA ILE A 138 -8.25 -1.48 -6.83
C ILE A 138 -8.32 -3.00 -6.63
N ARG A 139 -8.78 -3.77 -7.64
CA ARG A 139 -8.79 -5.23 -7.58
C ARG A 139 -7.39 -5.77 -7.32
N HIS A 140 -6.38 -5.34 -8.07
CA HIS A 140 -5.00 -5.77 -7.93
C HIS A 140 -4.44 -5.45 -6.53
N PHE A 141 -4.71 -4.25 -6.02
CA PHE A 141 -4.34 -3.86 -4.64
C PHE A 141 -4.97 -4.81 -3.60
N LEU A 142 -6.26 -5.12 -3.72
CA LEU A 142 -6.96 -6.01 -2.79
C LEU A 142 -6.46 -7.47 -2.93
N GLU A 143 -6.19 -7.95 -4.14
CA GLU A 143 -5.64 -9.29 -4.39
C GLU A 143 -4.22 -9.42 -3.81
N MET A 144 -3.36 -8.40 -3.94
CA MET A 144 -2.05 -8.39 -3.28
C MET A 144 -2.18 -8.50 -1.76
N ASN A 145 -3.12 -7.78 -1.14
CA ASN A 145 -3.37 -7.87 0.31
C ASN A 145 -3.85 -9.26 0.73
N ARG A 146 -4.37 -10.07 -0.18
CA ARG A 146 -4.80 -11.45 0.04
C ARG A 146 -3.76 -12.52 -0.32
N GLY A 147 -2.53 -12.09 -0.62
CA GLY A 147 -1.42 -12.99 -0.92
C GLY A 147 -1.27 -13.36 -2.41
N GLU A 148 -2.11 -12.82 -3.29
CA GLU A 148 -1.97 -13.00 -4.74
C GLU A 148 -0.90 -12.05 -5.32
N HIS A 149 -0.36 -12.35 -6.49
CA HIS A 149 0.65 -11.55 -7.19
C HIS A 149 1.97 -11.33 -6.42
N PRO A 150 2.59 -12.38 -5.83
CA PRO A 150 3.96 -12.24 -5.34
C PRO A 150 4.90 -12.02 -6.52
N GLU A 151 5.80 -11.05 -6.40
CA GLU A 151 6.80 -10.76 -7.41
C GLU A 151 8.21 -10.91 -6.84
N ARG A 152 9.12 -11.54 -7.60
CA ARG A 152 10.56 -11.53 -7.36
C ARG A 152 11.22 -10.70 -8.45
N LEU A 153 11.90 -9.64 -8.07
CA LEU A 153 12.39 -8.61 -8.96
C LEU A 153 13.89 -8.41 -8.78
N HIS A 154 14.53 -7.89 -9.85
CA HIS A 154 15.94 -7.55 -9.87
C HIS A 154 16.12 -6.09 -10.28
N ALA A 155 17.02 -5.39 -9.59
CA ALA A 155 17.47 -4.05 -9.92
C ALA A 155 19.00 -4.00 -9.83
N GLY A 156 19.67 -4.22 -10.96
CA GLY A 156 21.10 -4.54 -10.99
C GLY A 156 21.36 -5.86 -10.27
N GLU A 157 22.27 -5.85 -9.30
CA GLU A 157 22.59 -7.03 -8.46
C GLU A 157 21.62 -7.24 -7.30
N LEU A 158 20.74 -6.29 -7.03
CA LEU A 158 19.79 -6.37 -5.94
C LEU A 158 18.58 -7.23 -6.34
N GLU A 159 18.37 -8.33 -5.62
CA GLU A 159 17.14 -9.14 -5.67
C GLU A 159 16.23 -8.78 -4.51
N PHE A 160 14.94 -8.63 -4.75
CA PHE A 160 13.94 -8.32 -3.72
C PHE A 160 12.56 -8.87 -4.06
N GLU A 161 11.73 -9.02 -3.05
CA GLU A 161 10.34 -9.47 -3.18
C GLU A 161 9.39 -8.29 -3.08
N ALA A 162 8.37 -8.24 -3.95
CA ALA A 162 7.34 -7.21 -4.04
C ALA A 162 5.95 -7.85 -4.24
N GLY A 163 4.97 -7.08 -4.69
CA GLY A 163 3.59 -7.55 -4.77
C GLY A 163 3.05 -7.91 -3.40
N SER A 164 2.38 -9.03 -3.29
CA SER A 164 1.89 -9.55 -2.00
C SER A 164 3.00 -9.93 -1.01
N ALA A 165 4.23 -10.01 -1.47
CA ALA A 165 5.39 -10.25 -0.62
C ALA A 165 6.02 -8.98 -0.06
N ALA A 166 5.54 -7.79 -0.41
CA ALA A 166 5.97 -6.52 0.18
C ALA A 166 5.65 -6.44 1.68
N HIS A 167 6.30 -5.54 2.40
CA HIS A 167 6.06 -5.28 3.82
C HIS A 167 4.93 -4.27 4.04
N VAL A 168 4.77 -3.36 3.07
CA VAL A 168 3.66 -2.40 3.04
C VAL A 168 3.08 -2.39 1.63
N ILE A 169 1.77 -2.59 1.51
CA ILE A 169 1.06 -2.50 0.24
C ILE A 169 0.20 -1.24 0.28
N VAL A 170 0.36 -0.39 -0.73
CA VAL A 170 -0.20 0.96 -0.73
C VAL A 170 -1.11 1.17 -1.94
N TYR A 171 -2.25 1.78 -1.73
CA TYR A 171 -3.07 2.36 -2.78
C TYR A 171 -3.06 3.89 -2.69
N VAL A 172 -2.87 4.57 -3.82
CA VAL A 172 -2.92 6.03 -3.95
C VAL A 172 -3.80 6.39 -5.14
N GLY A 173 -4.80 7.25 -4.93
CA GLY A 173 -5.66 7.70 -6.03
C GLY A 173 -7.06 8.09 -5.60
N HIS A 174 -7.95 8.21 -6.59
CA HIS A 174 -9.37 8.34 -6.32
C HIS A 174 -9.93 7.09 -5.65
N ASN A 175 -10.90 7.25 -4.76
CA ASN A 175 -11.63 6.12 -4.19
C ASN A 175 -12.74 5.66 -5.17
N GLY A 176 -12.39 4.79 -6.11
CA GLY A 176 -13.36 4.25 -7.06
C GLY A 176 -14.50 3.46 -6.44
N LEU A 177 -14.35 2.98 -5.18
CA LEU A 177 -15.45 2.31 -4.47
C LEU A 177 -16.58 3.27 -4.07
N MET A 178 -16.40 4.58 -4.26
CA MET A 178 -17.50 5.56 -4.20
C MET A 178 -18.33 5.57 -5.49
N ASP A 179 -17.77 5.11 -6.61
CA ASP A 179 -18.40 5.15 -7.94
C ASP A 179 -18.97 3.79 -8.36
N PHE A 180 -18.34 2.70 -7.88
CA PHE A 180 -18.73 1.32 -8.22
C PHE A 180 -18.58 0.37 -7.03
N SER A 181 -19.25 -0.77 -7.11
CA SER A 181 -19.19 -1.81 -6.08
C SER A 181 -17.81 -2.45 -5.99
N ALA A 182 -17.43 -2.88 -4.79
CA ALA A 182 -16.18 -3.61 -4.58
C ALA A 182 -16.10 -4.83 -5.52
N PRO A 183 -14.92 -5.09 -6.11
CA PRO A 183 -14.74 -6.22 -7.01
C PRO A 183 -14.94 -7.55 -6.27
N SER A 184 -15.53 -8.53 -6.94
CA SER A 184 -15.51 -9.90 -6.45
C SER A 184 -14.08 -10.43 -6.47
N LEU A 185 -13.59 -10.87 -5.32
CA LEU A 185 -12.23 -11.40 -5.18
C LEU A 185 -12.26 -12.93 -5.17
N PRO A 186 -11.27 -13.59 -5.77
CA PRO A 186 -11.18 -15.05 -5.75
C PRO A 186 -10.97 -15.55 -4.31
N PRO A 187 -11.27 -16.83 -4.01
CA PRO A 187 -10.91 -17.42 -2.72
C PRO A 187 -9.39 -17.32 -2.47
N ILE A 188 -9.01 -17.07 -1.21
CA ILE A 188 -7.59 -17.06 -0.81
C ILE A 188 -7.00 -18.45 -1.03
N ARG A 189 -5.92 -18.54 -1.77
CA ARG A 189 -5.23 -19.79 -2.08
C ARG A 189 -4.11 -20.13 -1.09
N SER A 190 -3.50 -19.10 -0.53
CA SER A 190 -2.44 -19.23 0.49
C SER A 190 -2.63 -18.11 1.53
N ALA A 191 -2.24 -18.36 2.78
CA ALA A 191 -2.26 -17.31 3.79
C ALA A 191 -1.33 -16.17 3.35
N PRO A 192 -1.78 -14.90 3.40
CA PRO A 192 -0.94 -13.76 3.12
C PRO A 192 0.22 -13.69 4.11
N ARG A 193 1.36 -13.15 3.70
CA ARG A 193 2.44 -12.82 4.63
C ARG A 193 2.01 -11.63 5.48
N SER A 194 2.47 -11.58 6.74
CA SER A 194 2.17 -10.46 7.63
C SER A 194 2.69 -9.14 7.02
N HIS A 195 1.79 -8.23 6.65
CA HIS A 195 2.11 -6.96 6.04
C HIS A 195 1.12 -5.88 6.47
N ALA A 196 1.52 -4.62 6.31
CA ALA A 196 0.64 -3.49 6.53
C ALA A 196 0.04 -3.00 5.21
N SER A 197 -1.19 -2.49 5.26
CA SER A 197 -1.85 -1.82 4.13
C SER A 197 -2.03 -0.32 4.40
N VAL A 198 -1.90 0.47 3.34
CA VAL A 198 -2.12 1.93 3.37
C VAL A 198 -3.03 2.31 2.22
N VAL A 199 -4.05 3.11 2.49
CA VAL A 199 -4.96 3.61 1.46
C VAL A 199 -5.09 5.12 1.56
N LEU A 200 -4.41 5.83 0.66
CA LEU A 200 -4.50 7.28 0.51
C LEU A 200 -5.52 7.59 -0.59
N ALA A 201 -6.79 7.64 -0.21
CA ALA A 201 -7.94 7.93 -1.06
C ALA A 201 -9.05 8.53 -0.20
N CYS A 202 -9.97 9.28 -0.79
CA CYS A 202 -11.10 9.88 -0.07
C CYS A 202 -11.92 8.81 0.66
N MET A 203 -12.31 9.05 1.93
CA MET A 203 -13.20 8.19 2.71
C MET A 203 -12.77 6.70 2.77
N SER A 204 -11.46 6.42 2.64
CA SER A 204 -10.97 5.05 2.48
C SER A 204 -11.22 4.17 3.70
N GLU A 205 -11.34 4.73 4.89
CA GLU A 205 -11.70 3.98 6.11
C GLU A 205 -13.00 3.20 5.92
N SER A 206 -14.05 3.87 5.44
CA SER A 206 -15.38 3.27 5.29
C SER A 206 -15.46 2.22 4.19
N TYR A 207 -14.69 2.40 3.11
CA TYR A 207 -14.79 1.57 1.91
C TYR A 207 -13.77 0.44 1.86
N PHE A 208 -12.53 0.68 2.30
CA PHE A 208 -11.45 -0.30 2.16
C PHE A 208 -11.21 -1.10 3.43
N THR A 209 -11.37 -0.53 4.64
CA THR A 209 -11.11 -1.27 5.88
C THR A 209 -11.87 -2.58 5.98
N PRO A 210 -13.19 -2.65 5.65
CA PRO A 210 -13.93 -3.90 5.70
C PRO A 210 -13.42 -5.00 4.75
N LEU A 211 -12.66 -4.60 3.71
CA LEU A 211 -12.07 -5.50 2.71
C LEU A 211 -10.65 -5.95 3.08
N LEU A 212 -10.00 -5.27 4.04
CA LEU A 212 -8.60 -5.45 4.42
C LEU A 212 -8.41 -6.10 5.80
N ASP A 213 -9.32 -5.89 6.74
CA ASP A 213 -9.18 -6.25 8.17
C ASP A 213 -8.80 -7.72 8.45
N LYS A 214 -9.12 -8.63 7.53
CA LYS A 214 -8.83 -10.06 7.69
C LYS A 214 -7.52 -10.49 7.06
N ASP A 215 -7.07 -9.75 6.04
CA ASP A 215 -6.02 -10.17 5.14
C ASP A 215 -4.73 -9.35 5.29
N SER A 216 -4.80 -8.21 6.00
CA SER A 216 -3.66 -7.30 6.24
C SER A 216 -3.88 -6.47 7.50
N LEU A 217 -2.84 -5.76 7.96
CA LEU A 217 -2.96 -4.74 9.01
C LEU A 217 -3.27 -3.38 8.37
N PRO A 218 -4.50 -2.81 8.48
CA PRO A 218 -4.78 -1.47 7.98
C PRO A 218 -4.01 -0.43 8.78
N LEU A 219 -2.82 -0.08 8.30
CA LEU A 219 -1.92 0.86 8.97
C LEU A 219 -2.45 2.30 8.90
N ILE A 220 -2.78 2.77 7.69
CA ILE A 220 -3.33 4.12 7.47
C ILE A 220 -4.46 4.08 6.44
N THR A 221 -5.59 4.66 6.83
CA THR A 221 -6.73 4.98 5.98
C THR A 221 -7.15 6.43 6.22
N THR A 222 -8.22 6.92 5.58
CA THR A 222 -8.71 8.29 5.72
C THR A 222 -10.22 8.33 5.93
N SER A 223 -10.67 9.20 6.83
CA SER A 223 -12.07 9.36 7.20
C SER A 223 -12.82 10.46 6.43
N GLY A 224 -12.14 11.17 5.52
CA GLY A 224 -12.70 12.31 4.80
C GLY A 224 -12.15 12.45 3.39
N LEU A 225 -12.52 13.54 2.72
CA LEU A 225 -11.95 13.91 1.43
C LEU A 225 -10.48 14.32 1.59
N MET A 226 -9.63 13.90 0.67
CA MET A 226 -8.20 14.20 0.72
C MET A 226 -7.60 14.42 -0.67
N ALA A 227 -6.43 15.08 -0.69
CA ALA A 227 -5.51 15.05 -1.82
C ALA A 227 -4.51 13.90 -1.61
N PRO A 228 -4.58 12.79 -2.39
CA PRO A 228 -3.71 11.63 -2.21
C PRO A 228 -2.32 11.88 -2.83
N GLU A 229 -1.59 12.83 -2.27
CA GLU A 229 -0.28 13.25 -2.74
C GLU A 229 0.86 12.63 -1.92
N ALA A 230 2.02 12.48 -2.54
CA ALA A 230 3.12 11.65 -2.08
C ALA A 230 3.80 12.12 -0.78
N TYR A 231 3.68 13.39 -0.36
CA TYR A 231 4.29 13.88 0.87
C TYR A 231 3.76 13.17 2.13
N SER A 232 2.46 12.82 2.16
CA SER A 232 1.89 12.04 3.27
C SER A 232 2.41 10.61 3.27
N LEU A 233 2.49 9.99 2.08
CA LEU A 233 3.06 8.66 1.90
C LEU A 233 4.52 8.61 2.35
N ALA A 234 5.34 9.56 1.90
CA ALA A 234 6.75 9.59 2.27
C ALA A 234 6.96 9.71 3.79
N ALA A 235 6.21 10.61 4.44
CA ALA A 235 6.32 10.83 5.87
C ALA A 235 5.88 9.62 6.70
N LEU A 236 4.78 8.96 6.33
CA LEU A 236 4.31 7.76 7.04
C LEU A 236 5.26 6.58 6.87
N LEU A 237 5.78 6.36 5.65
CA LEU A 237 6.73 5.26 5.40
C LEU A 237 8.05 5.48 6.14
N ASP A 238 8.52 6.74 6.21
CA ASP A 238 9.71 7.10 6.97
C ASP A 238 9.54 6.75 8.47
N ALA A 239 8.44 7.16 9.07
CA ALA A 239 8.14 6.86 10.47
C ALA A 239 7.99 5.34 10.71
N TRP A 240 7.24 4.65 9.84
CA TRP A 240 6.96 3.22 9.99
C TRP A 240 8.22 2.35 9.84
N PHE A 241 8.97 2.54 8.76
CA PHE A 241 10.17 1.74 8.52
C PHE A 241 11.32 2.08 9.49
N SER A 242 11.33 3.27 10.09
CA SER A 242 12.26 3.61 11.16
C SER A 242 11.93 2.96 12.52
N GLY A 243 10.85 2.18 12.61
CA GLY A 243 10.44 1.47 13.82
C GLY A 243 9.38 2.19 14.64
N GLY A 244 8.74 3.22 14.07
CA GLY A 244 7.58 3.86 14.68
C GLY A 244 6.35 2.97 14.65
N ASP A 245 5.42 3.22 15.56
CA ASP A 245 4.11 2.57 15.60
C ASP A 245 3.08 3.21 14.65
N GLY A 246 1.86 2.66 14.61
CA GLY A 246 0.78 3.19 13.78
C GLY A 246 0.38 4.63 14.14
N ALA A 247 0.45 5.02 15.43
CA ALA A 247 0.15 6.38 15.88
C ALA A 247 1.22 7.37 15.38
N GLN A 248 2.49 6.97 15.39
CA GLN A 248 3.60 7.77 14.88
C GLN A 248 3.54 7.91 13.36
N ALA A 249 3.24 6.82 12.62
CA ALA A 249 3.02 6.85 11.18
C ALA A 249 1.85 7.79 10.81
N ARG A 250 0.72 7.70 11.53
CA ARG A 250 -0.44 8.58 11.36
C ARG A 250 -0.09 10.05 11.62
N LEU A 251 0.62 10.32 12.70
CA LEU A 251 1.02 11.69 13.05
C LEU A 251 1.95 12.28 11.99
N ALA A 252 2.91 11.50 11.49
CA ALA A 252 3.82 11.92 10.42
C ALA A 252 3.05 12.27 9.13
N ALA A 253 2.12 11.40 8.70
CA ALA A 253 1.24 11.68 7.56
C ALA A 253 0.44 12.97 7.75
N ALA A 254 -0.20 13.14 8.92
CA ALA A 254 -1.02 14.30 9.24
C ALA A 254 -0.23 15.61 9.24
N ARG A 255 0.98 15.63 9.80
CA ARG A 255 1.86 16.80 9.80
C ARG A 255 2.30 17.17 8.39
N ALA A 256 2.69 16.19 7.58
CA ALA A 256 3.02 16.43 6.18
C ALA A 256 1.80 17.00 5.43
N TYR A 257 0.64 16.39 5.58
CA TYR A 257 -0.60 16.86 4.97
C TYR A 257 -0.94 18.30 5.38
N ALA A 258 -0.91 18.60 6.68
CA ALA A 258 -1.18 19.93 7.20
C ALA A 258 -0.27 21.00 6.57
N LYS A 259 1.04 20.69 6.47
CA LYS A 259 2.03 21.57 5.86
C LYS A 259 1.73 21.87 4.39
N TYR A 260 1.50 20.84 3.58
CA TYR A 260 1.36 20.99 2.13
C TYR A 260 -0.04 21.47 1.72
N GLN A 261 -1.08 21.04 2.41
CA GLN A 261 -2.45 21.49 2.18
C GLN A 261 -2.79 22.79 2.92
N ARG A 262 -1.85 23.36 3.69
CA ARG A 262 -2.04 24.60 4.47
C ARG A 262 -3.28 24.56 5.37
N THR A 263 -3.52 23.41 5.99
CA THR A 263 -4.59 23.21 6.96
C THR A 263 -4.05 23.07 8.38
N SER A 264 -4.93 23.06 9.39
CA SER A 264 -4.47 22.85 10.75
C SER A 264 -4.03 21.40 10.99
N GLU A 265 -3.01 21.20 11.84
CA GLU A 265 -2.57 19.85 12.22
C GLU A 265 -3.70 19.04 12.87
N ASN A 266 -4.59 19.70 13.65
CA ASN A 266 -5.75 19.05 14.24
C ASN A 266 -6.75 18.54 13.19
N ALA A 267 -7.00 19.31 12.13
CA ALA A 267 -7.84 18.86 11.03
C ALA A 267 -7.22 17.67 10.30
N ALA A 268 -5.92 17.75 9.98
CA ALA A 268 -5.19 16.67 9.36
C ALA A 268 -5.13 15.39 10.24
N ARG A 269 -4.96 15.52 11.55
CA ARG A 269 -5.00 14.38 12.47
C ARG A 269 -6.36 13.67 12.49
N ARG A 270 -7.47 14.38 12.30
CA ARG A 270 -8.79 13.74 12.19
C ARG A 270 -9.00 13.04 10.86
N LEU A 271 -8.30 13.47 9.81
CA LEU A 271 -8.39 12.87 8.49
C LEU A 271 -7.75 11.48 8.42
N PHE A 272 -6.55 11.32 9.00
CA PHE A 272 -5.85 10.05 8.96
C PHE A 272 -6.28 9.15 10.13
N VAL A 273 -6.58 7.87 9.81
CA VAL A 273 -7.00 6.85 10.76
C VAL A 273 -5.99 5.71 10.75
N THR A 274 -5.74 5.11 11.91
CA THR A 274 -4.93 3.89 12.03
C THR A 274 -5.67 2.85 12.86
N HIS A 275 -5.59 1.60 12.44
CA HIS A 275 -6.05 0.43 13.20
C HIS A 275 -4.87 -0.31 13.84
N ALA A 276 -3.63 0.06 13.50
CA ALA A 276 -2.41 -0.46 14.12
C ALA A 276 -2.22 0.14 15.52
N GLY A 277 -2.52 -0.62 16.57
CA GLY A 277 -2.44 -0.19 17.98
C GLY A 277 -3.79 -0.11 18.71
N ARG A 278 -4.91 -0.44 18.08
CA ARG A 278 -6.13 -0.79 18.79
C ARG A 278 -6.00 -2.25 19.25
N ALA A 279 -6.01 -2.48 20.57
CA ALA A 279 -6.31 -3.81 21.08
C ALA A 279 -7.68 -4.26 20.53
N PRO A 280 -7.86 -5.53 20.22
CA PRO A 280 -9.12 -6.09 19.74
C PRO A 280 -10.27 -5.85 20.72
#